data_95e4cba616181fb83153bbdd0d6a7568
#
_entry.id   95e4cba616181fb83153bbdd0d6a7568
#
_cell.length_a   1.000
_cell.length_b   1.000
_cell.length_c   1.000
_cell.angle_alpha   90.00
_cell.angle_beta   90.00
_cell.angle_gamma   90.00
#
_symmetry.space_group_name_H-M   'P 1'
#
loop_
_entity.id
_entity.type
_entity.pdbx_description
1 polymer ?
#
loop_
_entity_poly.entity_id
_entity_poly.type
_entity_poly.pdbx_seq_one_letter_code
_entity_poly.pdbx_strand_id
1 'polypeptide(L)'
;MKYFPKKLTMTWIRNSYKEGSLTPEELAGEIVRRAEKYRDYNIWIVAPDLKRMMGYIEKLPKDMESLPLWGIPFAVKDNIDVAGSPTTAACPDYAYDPKEDAAVVKKLIEAGAFPVGKTNLDQFATGLVGTRSPYGEVKNALDPELISGGSSSGSAVSVALGMAA
;
A
#
# COMPACT_ATOMS: atom_id res chain seq x y z
N MET A 1 10.99 9.70 -19.91
CA MET A 1 10.21 9.37 -18.69
C MET A 1 9.69 7.95 -18.88
N LYS A 2 9.88 7.06 -17.89
CA LYS A 2 9.42 5.66 -17.99
C LYS A 2 7.87 5.64 -17.95
N TYR A 3 7.28 4.78 -18.77
CA TYR A 3 5.81 4.63 -18.76
C TYR A 3 5.35 3.75 -17.61
N PHE A 4 4.35 4.22 -16.86
CA PHE A 4 3.65 3.45 -15.85
C PHE A 4 2.13 3.47 -16.14
N PRO A 5 1.45 2.31 -16.19
CA PRO A 5 0.01 2.26 -16.41
C PRO A 5 -0.74 2.88 -15.23
N LYS A 6 -1.97 3.36 -15.45
CA LYS A 6 -2.81 3.92 -14.38
C LYS A 6 -3.01 2.92 -13.23
N LYS A 7 -3.28 1.65 -13.56
CA LYS A 7 -3.39 0.54 -12.59
C LYS A 7 -2.16 -0.34 -12.68
N LEU A 8 -1.58 -0.67 -11.54
CA LEU A 8 -0.55 -1.69 -11.44
C LEU A 8 -1.22 -3.06 -11.30
N THR A 9 -0.91 -3.98 -12.20
CA THR A 9 -1.33 -5.38 -12.08
C THR A 9 -0.10 -6.25 -11.83
N MET A 10 -0.24 -7.33 -11.07
CA MET A 10 0.85 -8.27 -10.84
C MET A 10 1.46 -8.78 -12.15
N THR A 11 0.61 -9.07 -13.15
CA THR A 11 1.05 -9.52 -14.47
C THR A 11 1.94 -8.49 -15.16
N TRP A 12 1.50 -7.22 -15.18
CA TRP A 12 2.30 -6.15 -15.80
C TRP A 12 3.63 -5.96 -15.08
N ILE A 13 3.63 -5.93 -13.73
CA ILE A 13 4.83 -5.78 -12.91
C ILE A 13 5.82 -6.91 -13.21
N ARG A 14 5.36 -8.17 -13.11
CA ARG A 14 6.22 -9.34 -13.35
C ARG A 14 6.81 -9.37 -14.76
N ASN A 15 6.01 -9.08 -15.79
CA ASN A 15 6.50 -9.02 -17.16
C ASN A 15 7.54 -7.92 -17.33
N SER A 16 7.30 -6.73 -16.79
CA SER A 16 8.25 -5.62 -16.85
C SER A 16 9.58 -5.92 -16.14
N TYR A 17 9.55 -6.67 -15.02
CA TYR A 17 10.76 -7.14 -14.35
C TYR A 17 11.51 -8.17 -15.21
N LYS A 18 10.80 -9.15 -15.80
CA LYS A 18 11.39 -10.16 -16.69
C LYS A 18 12.08 -9.56 -17.93
N GLU A 19 11.46 -8.53 -18.48
CA GLU A 19 11.98 -7.78 -19.62
C GLU A 19 13.13 -6.82 -19.25
N GLY A 20 13.42 -6.64 -17.95
CA GLY A 20 14.39 -5.65 -17.48
C GLY A 20 13.98 -4.19 -17.72
N SER A 21 12.70 -3.96 -18.08
CA SER A 21 12.16 -2.62 -18.34
C SER A 21 11.78 -1.88 -17.05
N LEU A 22 11.71 -2.56 -15.92
CA LEU A 22 11.36 -2.04 -14.59
C LEU A 22 12.19 -2.74 -13.51
N THR A 23 12.50 -2.02 -12.41
CA THR A 23 13.03 -2.59 -11.18
C THR A 23 12.12 -2.32 -10.00
N PRO A 24 12.20 -3.11 -8.89
CA PRO A 24 11.41 -2.85 -7.69
C PRO A 24 11.65 -1.45 -7.10
N GLU A 25 12.88 -0.94 -7.16
CA GLU A 25 13.26 0.40 -6.69
C GLU A 25 12.57 1.50 -7.49
N GLU A 26 12.53 1.35 -8.82
CA GLU A 26 11.84 2.29 -9.71
C GLU A 26 10.33 2.28 -9.48
N LEU A 27 9.75 1.09 -9.22
CA LEU A 27 8.35 0.96 -8.86
C LEU A 27 8.05 1.62 -7.52
N ALA A 28 8.90 1.42 -6.51
CA ALA A 28 8.77 2.09 -5.20
C ALA A 28 8.82 3.61 -5.34
N GLY A 29 9.73 4.15 -6.15
CA GLY A 29 9.81 5.58 -6.46
C GLY A 29 8.54 6.12 -7.11
N GLU A 30 7.95 5.38 -8.06
CA GLU A 30 6.69 5.75 -8.69
C GLU A 30 5.51 5.72 -7.70
N ILE A 31 5.47 4.75 -6.79
CA ILE A 31 4.44 4.67 -5.74
C ILE A 31 4.49 5.89 -4.83
N VAL A 32 5.67 6.32 -4.39
CA VAL A 32 5.84 7.55 -3.58
C VAL A 32 5.36 8.77 -4.36
N ARG A 33 5.74 8.89 -5.64
CA ARG A 33 5.31 9.99 -6.51
C ARG A 33 3.78 10.04 -6.65
N ARG A 34 3.12 8.88 -6.78
CA ARG A 34 1.64 8.80 -6.83
C ARG A 34 1.01 9.15 -5.49
N ALA A 35 1.55 8.66 -4.38
CA ALA A 35 1.05 8.98 -3.05
C ALA A 35 1.09 10.50 -2.80
N GLU A 36 2.14 11.18 -3.21
CA GLU A 36 2.24 12.63 -3.13
C GLU A 36 1.25 13.35 -4.06
N LYS A 37 1.09 12.88 -5.30
CA LYS A 37 0.11 13.43 -6.26
C LYS A 37 -1.33 13.36 -5.73
N TYR A 38 -1.67 12.29 -5.00
CA TYR A 38 -3.01 12.03 -4.48
C TYR A 38 -3.10 12.23 -2.97
N ARG A 39 -2.25 13.10 -2.40
CA ARG A 39 -2.20 13.37 -0.96
C ARG A 39 -3.56 13.81 -0.40
N ASP A 40 -4.27 14.64 -1.13
CA ASP A 40 -5.60 15.18 -0.77
C ASP A 40 -6.76 14.18 -0.89
N TYR A 41 -6.45 12.92 -1.30
CA TYR A 41 -7.41 11.82 -1.31
C TYR A 41 -7.53 11.09 0.04
N ASN A 42 -6.71 11.45 1.04
CA ASN A 42 -6.71 10.88 2.40
C ASN A 42 -6.57 9.34 2.44
N ILE A 43 -5.83 8.77 1.47
CA ILE A 43 -5.68 7.32 1.30
C ILE A 43 -4.87 6.69 2.44
N TRP A 44 -3.92 7.44 2.99
CA TRP A 44 -2.89 6.91 3.87
C TRP A 44 -2.96 7.48 5.27
N ILE A 45 -2.87 6.62 6.30
CA ILE A 45 -2.55 7.00 7.69
C ILE A 45 -1.03 7.04 7.85
N VAL A 46 -0.33 6.02 7.30
CA VAL A 46 1.12 6.04 7.16
C VAL A 46 1.44 5.96 5.67
N ALA A 47 1.86 7.08 5.09
CA ALA A 47 2.14 7.19 3.66
C ALA A 47 3.31 6.29 3.22
N PRO A 48 3.36 5.92 1.93
CA PRO A 48 4.52 5.24 1.35
C PRO A 48 5.81 6.02 1.60
N ASP A 49 6.83 5.32 2.10
CA ASP A 49 8.16 5.85 2.36
C ASP A 49 9.21 5.02 1.60
N LEU A 50 10.00 5.70 0.76
CA LEU A 50 10.97 5.03 -0.09
C LEU A 50 12.01 4.25 0.71
N LYS A 51 12.54 4.83 1.79
CA LYS A 51 13.57 4.19 2.63
C LYS A 51 13.05 2.91 3.27
N ARG A 52 11.80 2.94 3.75
CA ARG A 52 11.14 1.75 4.34
C ARG A 52 10.96 0.66 3.28
N MET A 53 10.45 1.00 2.10
CA MET A 53 10.27 0.04 1.01
C MET A 53 11.60 -0.55 0.55
N MET A 54 12.67 0.26 0.44
CA MET A 54 14.01 -0.21 0.11
C MET A 54 14.52 -1.25 1.10
N GLY A 55 14.23 -1.10 2.40
CA GLY A 55 14.61 -2.08 3.42
C GLY A 55 14.01 -3.48 3.23
N TYR A 56 12.89 -3.61 2.49
CA TYR A 56 12.32 -4.89 2.06
C TYR A 56 12.91 -5.33 0.71
N ILE A 57 13.02 -4.41 -0.24
CA ILE A 57 13.50 -4.68 -1.61
C ILE A 57 14.94 -5.21 -1.60
N GLU A 58 15.82 -4.64 -0.80
CA GLU A 58 17.22 -5.06 -0.65
C GLU A 58 17.39 -6.50 -0.11
N LYS A 59 16.36 -7.04 0.52
CA LYS A 59 16.34 -8.43 1.03
C LYS A 59 15.82 -9.44 0.02
N LEU A 60 15.29 -8.98 -1.12
CA LEU A 60 14.79 -9.89 -2.15
C LEU A 60 15.94 -10.75 -2.71
N PRO A 61 15.70 -12.05 -2.93
CA PRO A 61 16.68 -12.90 -3.58
C PRO A 61 16.91 -12.42 -5.03
N LYS A 62 18.10 -12.69 -5.57
CA LYS A 62 18.45 -12.31 -6.95
C LYS A 62 17.56 -13.00 -7.99
N ASP A 63 17.17 -14.22 -7.71
CA ASP A 63 16.27 -14.99 -8.57
C ASP A 63 14.81 -14.61 -8.30
N MET A 64 14.21 -13.88 -9.22
CA MET A 64 12.82 -13.43 -9.12
C MET A 64 11.79 -14.57 -9.23
N GLU A 65 12.17 -15.73 -9.76
CA GLU A 65 11.27 -16.89 -9.84
C GLU A 65 11.26 -17.71 -8.53
N SER A 66 12.18 -17.43 -7.61
CA SER A 66 12.28 -18.14 -6.32
C SER A 66 11.12 -17.84 -5.37
N LEU A 67 10.40 -16.71 -5.56
CA LEU A 67 9.29 -16.28 -4.70
C LEU A 67 8.06 -15.89 -5.52
N PRO A 68 6.86 -16.36 -5.15
CA PRO A 68 5.65 -16.17 -5.96
C PRO A 68 5.20 -14.71 -6.07
N LEU A 69 5.54 -13.86 -5.10
CA LEU A 69 5.20 -12.43 -5.07
C LEU A 69 6.43 -11.53 -5.11
N TRP A 70 7.53 -12.00 -5.70
CA TRP A 70 8.78 -11.25 -5.76
C TRP A 70 8.58 -9.83 -6.31
N GLY A 71 8.91 -8.82 -5.49
CA GLY A 71 8.83 -7.42 -5.86
C GLY A 71 7.41 -6.86 -6.05
N ILE A 72 6.36 -7.54 -5.55
CA ILE A 72 4.97 -7.06 -5.65
C ILE A 72 4.64 -6.12 -4.48
N PRO A 73 4.19 -4.88 -4.74
CA PRO A 73 3.80 -3.93 -3.71
C PRO A 73 2.41 -4.24 -3.16
N PHE A 74 2.22 -4.21 -1.84
CA PHE A 74 0.90 -4.31 -1.22
C PHE A 74 0.67 -3.22 -0.17
N ALA A 75 -0.57 -2.74 -0.07
CA ALA A 75 -1.00 -1.79 0.95
C ALA A 75 -1.61 -2.54 2.14
N VAL A 76 -1.37 -2.02 3.35
CA VAL A 76 -1.86 -2.64 4.58
C VAL A 76 -2.93 -1.75 5.22
N LYS A 77 -4.13 -2.27 5.46
CA LYS A 77 -5.16 -1.54 6.21
C LYS A 77 -4.69 -1.26 7.63
N ASP A 78 -4.95 -0.07 8.15
CA ASP A 78 -4.30 0.39 9.39
C ASP A 78 -4.81 -0.27 10.68
N ASN A 79 -5.71 -1.24 10.59
CA ASN A 79 -6.05 -2.15 11.68
C ASN A 79 -5.29 -3.50 11.63
N ILE A 80 -4.28 -3.61 10.77
CA ILE A 80 -3.43 -4.80 10.60
C ILE A 80 -1.99 -4.40 10.96
N ASP A 81 -1.34 -5.17 11.82
CA ASP A 81 -0.02 -4.88 12.36
C ASP A 81 1.09 -5.05 11.32
N VAL A 82 1.98 -4.05 11.29
CA VAL A 82 3.26 -4.08 10.58
C VAL A 82 4.33 -3.61 11.56
N ALA A 83 5.31 -4.44 11.86
CA ALA A 83 6.38 -4.10 12.78
C ALA A 83 7.12 -2.81 12.35
N GLY A 84 7.37 -1.92 13.31
CA GLY A 84 7.99 -0.62 13.04
C GLY A 84 7.07 0.41 12.36
N SER A 85 5.76 0.16 12.35
CA SER A 85 4.75 1.11 11.88
C SER A 85 3.57 1.13 12.84
N PRO A 86 3.08 2.29 13.31
CA PRO A 86 1.97 2.33 14.26
C PRO A 86 0.71 1.69 13.66
N THR A 87 -0.09 1.10 14.53
CA THR A 87 -1.45 0.63 14.23
C THR A 87 -2.42 1.48 15.03
N THR A 88 -3.35 2.16 14.33
CA THR A 88 -4.30 3.09 14.95
C THR A 88 -5.75 2.67 14.78
N ALA A 89 -6.05 1.81 13.82
CA ALA A 89 -7.44 1.48 13.41
C ALA A 89 -8.27 2.75 13.10
N ALA A 90 -7.63 3.81 12.57
CA ALA A 90 -8.18 5.15 12.38
C ALA A 90 -8.66 5.82 13.70
N CYS A 91 -8.06 5.47 14.84
CA CYS A 91 -8.28 6.11 16.14
C CYS A 91 -6.93 6.49 16.76
N PRO A 92 -6.53 7.77 16.75
CA PRO A 92 -5.23 8.20 17.30
C PRO A 92 -5.04 7.80 18.78
N ASP A 93 -6.09 7.85 19.59
CA ASP A 93 -6.02 7.50 21.00
C ASP A 93 -5.84 5.99 21.27
N TYR A 94 -6.09 5.17 20.25
CA TYR A 94 -5.87 3.72 20.28
C TYR A 94 -4.46 3.32 19.79
N ALA A 95 -3.69 4.24 19.25
CA ALA A 95 -2.42 3.96 18.58
C ALA A 95 -1.43 3.18 19.47
N TYR A 96 -0.81 2.17 18.88
CA TYR A 96 0.29 1.41 19.48
C TYR A 96 1.33 0.99 18.43
N ASP A 97 2.54 0.69 18.89
CA ASP A 97 3.62 0.19 18.04
C ASP A 97 3.70 -1.34 18.14
N PRO A 98 3.27 -2.09 17.11
CA PRO A 98 3.33 -3.54 17.11
C PRO A 98 4.78 -4.03 17.09
N LYS A 99 5.08 -5.06 17.87
CA LYS A 99 6.41 -5.67 17.97
C LYS A 99 6.69 -6.64 16.82
N GLU A 100 5.63 -7.20 16.24
CA GLU A 100 5.67 -8.21 15.18
C GLU A 100 4.66 -7.90 14.09
N ASP A 101 4.93 -8.40 12.90
CA ASP A 101 3.97 -8.36 11.80
C ASP A 101 2.79 -9.28 12.06
N ALA A 102 1.60 -8.87 11.68
CA ALA A 102 0.45 -9.77 11.59
C ALA A 102 0.77 -10.96 10.68
N ALA A 103 0.22 -12.14 10.98
CA ALA A 103 0.52 -13.36 10.23
C ALA A 103 0.34 -13.23 8.72
N VAL A 104 -0.67 -12.48 8.25
CA VAL A 104 -0.90 -12.23 6.83
C VAL A 104 0.21 -11.37 6.22
N VAL A 105 0.67 -10.34 6.92
CA VAL A 105 1.76 -9.45 6.48
C VAL A 105 3.06 -10.23 6.37
N LYS A 106 3.40 -11.01 7.41
CA LYS A 106 4.57 -11.89 7.43
C LYS A 106 4.59 -12.84 6.23
N LYS A 107 3.47 -13.52 5.97
CA LYS A 107 3.36 -14.45 4.83
C LYS A 107 3.53 -13.76 3.47
N LEU A 108 3.01 -12.54 3.30
CA LEU A 108 3.19 -11.78 2.06
C LEU A 108 4.65 -11.37 1.87
N ILE A 109 5.33 -10.93 2.94
CA ILE A 109 6.76 -10.59 2.91
C ILE A 109 7.62 -11.83 2.61
N GLU A 110 7.34 -12.96 3.27
CA GLU A 110 8.02 -14.23 3.02
C GLU A 110 7.82 -14.72 1.57
N ALA A 111 6.70 -14.39 0.95
CA ALA A 111 6.42 -14.66 -0.46
C ALA A 111 7.10 -13.66 -1.43
N GLY A 112 7.83 -12.67 -0.92
CA GLY A 112 8.59 -11.68 -1.71
C GLY A 112 7.85 -10.37 -1.99
N ALA A 113 6.65 -10.16 -1.44
CA ALA A 113 5.97 -8.87 -1.56
C ALA A 113 6.53 -7.85 -0.55
N PHE A 114 6.34 -6.56 -0.82
CA PHE A 114 6.75 -5.51 0.11
C PHE A 114 5.60 -4.57 0.47
N PRO A 115 5.43 -4.22 1.77
CA PRO A 115 4.40 -3.30 2.22
C PRO A 115 4.78 -1.86 1.83
N VAL A 116 3.82 -1.11 1.28
CA VAL A 116 4.07 0.26 0.82
C VAL A 116 3.66 1.31 1.85
N GLY A 117 2.66 1.03 2.70
CA GLY A 117 2.16 1.94 3.72
C GLY A 117 0.90 1.42 4.40
N LYS A 118 0.37 2.20 5.36
CA LYS A 118 -0.84 1.88 6.12
C LYS A 118 -2.00 2.73 5.61
N THR A 119 -3.06 2.08 5.14
CA THR A 119 -4.20 2.74 4.51
C THR A 119 -5.27 3.15 5.51
N ASN A 120 -5.92 4.27 5.20
CA ASN A 120 -7.08 4.79 5.90
C ASN A 120 -8.29 3.85 5.81
N LEU A 121 -9.18 3.94 6.78
CA LEU A 121 -10.34 3.07 6.93
C LEU A 121 -11.43 3.79 7.74
N ASP A 122 -12.67 3.31 7.69
CA ASP A 122 -13.65 3.68 8.71
C ASP A 122 -13.16 3.21 10.07
N GLN A 123 -13.20 4.09 11.07
CA GLN A 123 -12.67 3.85 12.41
C GLN A 123 -13.12 2.50 12.99
N PHE A 124 -12.18 1.72 13.51
CA PHE A 124 -12.38 0.34 14.01
C PHE A 124 -13.05 -0.60 12.99
N ALA A 125 -12.97 -0.29 11.71
CA ALA A 125 -13.63 -1.03 10.62
C ALA A 125 -15.17 -1.12 10.77
N THR A 126 -15.80 -0.18 11.47
CA THR A 126 -17.24 -0.20 11.80
C THR A 126 -18.11 0.62 10.84
N GLY A 127 -17.64 0.88 9.63
CA GLY A 127 -18.37 1.61 8.60
C GLY A 127 -18.37 0.90 7.26
N LEU A 128 -19.24 1.37 6.34
CA LEU A 128 -19.34 0.88 4.96
C LEU A 128 -19.10 1.98 3.92
N VAL A 129 -18.78 3.20 4.37
CA VAL A 129 -18.84 4.40 3.53
C VAL A 129 -17.49 5.05 3.25
N GLY A 130 -16.47 4.80 4.09
CA GLY A 130 -15.14 5.39 3.95
C GLY A 130 -15.05 6.85 4.42
N THR A 131 -16.05 7.33 5.18
CA THR A 131 -16.14 8.71 5.67
C THR A 131 -15.94 8.84 7.18
N ARG A 132 -15.81 7.71 7.90
CA ARG A 132 -15.70 7.68 9.36
C ARG A 132 -14.24 7.59 9.81
N SER A 133 -13.43 8.56 9.44
CA SER A 133 -12.03 8.62 9.85
C SER A 133 -11.63 10.02 10.26
N PRO A 134 -10.93 10.20 11.39
CA PRO A 134 -10.35 11.48 11.79
C PRO A 134 -9.19 11.92 10.88
N TYR A 135 -8.66 11.01 10.04
CA TYR A 135 -7.65 11.31 9.03
C TYR A 135 -8.24 11.84 7.72
N GLY A 136 -9.55 12.10 7.69
CA GLY A 136 -10.29 12.60 6.53
C GLY A 136 -11.01 11.52 5.75
N GLU A 137 -12.01 11.94 4.98
CA GLU A 137 -12.76 11.07 4.07
C GLU A 137 -11.90 10.67 2.89
N VAL A 138 -11.92 9.38 2.54
CA VAL A 138 -11.18 8.89 1.37
C VAL A 138 -11.98 9.16 0.10
N LYS A 139 -11.43 10.00 -0.79
CA LYS A 139 -12.07 10.32 -2.06
C LYS A 139 -12.07 9.12 -3.01
N ASN A 140 -13.14 8.96 -3.77
CA ASN A 140 -13.26 7.90 -4.76
C ASN A 140 -12.27 8.10 -5.92
N ALA A 141 -11.68 7.01 -6.40
CA ALA A 141 -10.68 7.05 -7.47
C ALA A 141 -11.24 7.37 -8.87
N LEU A 142 -12.54 7.18 -9.08
CA LEU A 142 -13.22 7.47 -10.34
C LEU A 142 -13.80 8.87 -10.38
N ASP A 143 -14.41 9.28 -9.27
CA ASP A 143 -15.01 10.60 -9.09
C ASP A 143 -14.74 11.08 -7.65
N PRO A 144 -13.90 12.10 -7.45
CA PRO A 144 -13.51 12.58 -6.13
C PRO A 144 -14.65 13.24 -5.33
N GLU A 145 -15.78 13.55 -5.97
CA GLU A 145 -16.99 14.06 -5.30
C GLU A 145 -17.83 12.95 -4.66
N LEU A 146 -17.52 11.67 -4.96
CA LEU A 146 -18.19 10.52 -4.41
C LEU A 146 -17.40 9.90 -3.26
N ILE A 147 -18.11 9.18 -2.37
CA ILE A 147 -17.49 8.37 -1.34
C ILE A 147 -16.78 7.16 -1.95
N SER A 148 -15.71 6.72 -1.30
CA SER A 148 -14.95 5.54 -1.74
C SER A 148 -15.62 4.21 -1.43
N GLY A 149 -16.60 4.21 -0.49
CA GLY A 149 -17.02 3.01 0.20
C GLY A 149 -16.01 2.58 1.27
N GLY A 150 -16.38 1.64 2.12
CA GLY A 150 -15.56 1.21 3.26
C GLY A 150 -15.97 -0.15 3.80
N SER A 151 -15.40 -0.55 4.86
CA SER A 151 -14.41 0.12 5.75
C SER A 151 -13.00 0.21 5.18
N SER A 152 -12.63 -0.52 4.13
CA SER A 152 -11.28 -0.57 3.53
C SER A 152 -11.09 0.50 2.44
N SER A 153 -11.52 1.72 2.71
CA SER A 153 -11.55 2.86 1.79
C SER A 153 -10.19 3.16 1.14
N GLY A 154 -9.18 3.43 1.95
CA GLY A 154 -7.84 3.72 1.46
C GLY A 154 -7.21 2.55 0.69
N SER A 155 -7.47 1.30 1.11
CA SER A 155 -6.97 0.11 0.42
C SER A 155 -7.53 0.00 -1.00
N ALA A 156 -8.84 0.16 -1.17
CA ALA A 156 -9.48 0.11 -2.48
C ALA A 156 -8.96 1.22 -3.40
N VAL A 157 -8.86 2.46 -2.89
CA VAL A 157 -8.40 3.62 -3.68
C VAL A 157 -6.91 3.53 -4.01
N SER A 158 -6.07 3.01 -3.10
CA SER A 158 -4.64 2.80 -3.38
C SER A 158 -4.40 1.86 -4.56
N VAL A 159 -5.15 0.77 -4.66
CA VAL A 159 -5.11 -0.17 -5.79
C VAL A 159 -5.65 0.50 -7.06
N ALA A 160 -6.80 1.17 -6.98
CA ALA A 160 -7.42 1.82 -8.13
C ALA A 160 -6.55 2.92 -8.77
N LEU A 161 -5.72 3.60 -7.96
CA LEU A 161 -4.78 4.64 -8.40
C LEU A 161 -3.36 4.10 -8.65
N GLY A 162 -3.16 2.78 -8.59
CA GLY A 162 -1.91 2.13 -8.93
C GLY A 162 -0.78 2.39 -7.93
N MET A 163 -1.07 2.35 -6.63
CA MET A 163 -0.08 2.43 -5.55
C MET A 163 0.14 1.08 -4.85
N ALA A 164 -0.69 0.09 -5.17
CA ALA A 164 -0.54 -1.31 -4.79
C ALA A 164 -1.09 -2.20 -5.92
N ALA A 165 -0.79 -3.52 -5.88
CA ALA A 165 -1.22 -4.50 -6.87
C ALA A 165 -1.97 -5.68 -6.22
#